data_3450b533b8abfbe42647b561138c27df
#
_entry.id   3450b533b8abfbe42647b561138c27df
#
_cell.length_a   1.000
_cell.length_b   1.000
_cell.length_c   1.000
_cell.angle_alpha   90.00
_cell.angle_beta   90.00
_cell.angle_gamma   90.00
#
_symmetry.space_group_name_H-M   'P 1'
#
loop_
_entity.id
_entity.type
_entity.pdbx_description
1 polymer ?
#
loop_
_entity_poly.entity_id
_entity_poly.type
_entity_poly.pdbx_seq_one_letter_code
_entity_poly.pdbx_strand_id
1 'polypeptide(L)' 'MTIDDMLQSTEPFLSPGDIAEVLHCDPQSIRVQAQTDPGKLGYPVIVINRRVRIPRIPFLRYLGYL' A
#
# COMPACT_ATOMS: atom_id res chain seq x y z
N MET A 1 -8.08 7.93 2.84
CA MET A 1 -6.82 8.72 2.81
C MET A 1 -6.54 9.16 1.39
N THR A 2 -6.19 10.42 1.19
CA THR A 2 -5.83 10.94 -0.13
C THR A 2 -4.32 10.91 -0.33
N ILE A 3 -3.88 11.19 -1.57
CA ILE A 3 -2.45 11.32 -1.87
C ILE A 3 -1.83 12.43 -1.02
N ASP A 4 -2.51 13.56 -0.87
CA ASP A 4 -2.01 14.65 -0.03
C ASP A 4 -1.84 14.20 1.42
N ASP A 5 -2.81 13.46 1.95
CA ASP A 5 -2.70 12.90 3.30
C ASP A 5 -1.47 12.00 3.43
N MET A 6 -1.22 11.16 2.42
CA MET A 6 -0.06 10.27 2.40
C MET A 6 1.26 11.05 2.36
N LEU A 7 1.31 12.12 1.55
CA LEU A 7 2.52 12.94 1.43
C LEU A 7 2.85 13.68 2.72
N GLN A 8 1.82 14.09 3.47
CA GLN A 8 1.99 14.83 4.72
C GLN A 8 2.11 13.94 5.94
N SER A 9 1.83 12.65 5.79
CA SER A 9 1.86 11.70 6.90
C SER A 9 3.29 11.46 7.38
N THR A 10 3.43 11.26 8.69
CA THR A 10 4.69 10.82 9.30
C THR A 10 4.69 9.33 9.57
N GLU A 11 3.59 8.63 9.28
CA GLU A 11 3.49 7.19 9.48
C GLU A 11 4.36 6.46 8.46
N PRO A 12 5.15 5.45 8.91
CA PRO A 12 6.03 4.73 7.98
C PRO A 12 5.28 3.77 7.06
N PHE A 13 4.09 3.32 7.46
CA PHE A 13 3.34 2.29 6.73
C PHE A 13 1.90 2.71 6.47
N LEU A 14 1.37 2.19 5.37
CA LEU A 14 -0.03 2.34 4.99
C LEU A 14 -0.72 0.99 5.10
N SER A 15 -2.05 1.01 5.28
CA SER A 15 -2.86 -0.21 5.28
C SER A 15 -3.38 -0.49 3.87
N PRO A 16 -3.80 -1.74 3.59
CA PRO A 16 -4.48 -2.03 2.32
C PRO A 16 -5.69 -1.14 2.07
N GLY A 17 -6.45 -0.79 3.11
CA GLY A 17 -7.59 0.11 2.97
C GLY A 17 -7.19 1.50 2.51
N ASP A 18 -6.07 2.02 3.01
CA ASP A 18 -5.58 3.35 2.63
C ASP A 18 -5.22 3.39 1.14
N ILE A 19 -4.47 2.41 0.65
CA ILE A 19 -4.02 2.41 -0.74
C ILE A 19 -5.14 2.01 -1.70
N ALA A 20 -6.07 1.18 -1.27
CA ALA A 20 -7.21 0.77 -2.08
C ALA A 20 -8.08 1.97 -2.45
N GLU A 21 -8.25 2.90 -1.53
CA GLU A 21 -9.01 4.12 -1.76
C GLU A 21 -8.37 4.96 -2.87
N VAL A 22 -7.05 5.08 -2.85
CA VAL A 22 -6.30 5.83 -3.87
C VAL A 22 -6.32 5.11 -5.22
N LEU A 23 -6.18 3.78 -5.20
CA LEU A 23 -6.13 2.97 -6.42
C LEU A 23 -7.52 2.61 -6.97
N HIS A 24 -8.58 2.93 -6.24
CA HIS A 24 -9.96 2.61 -6.60
C HIS A 24 -10.18 1.11 -6.79
N CYS A 25 -9.69 0.32 -5.84
CA CYS A 25 -9.83 -1.14 -5.89
C CYS A 25 -10.29 -1.67 -4.52
N ASP A 26 -10.56 -2.98 -4.47
CA ASP A 26 -10.98 -3.64 -3.24
C ASP A 26 -9.76 -3.89 -2.35
N PRO A 27 -9.78 -3.45 -1.07
CA PRO A 27 -8.67 -3.74 -0.15
C PRO A 27 -8.40 -5.24 0.03
N GLN A 28 -9.43 -6.08 -0.09
CA GLN A 28 -9.25 -7.53 0.01
C GLN A 28 -8.40 -8.08 -1.13
N SER A 29 -8.54 -7.53 -2.34
CA SER A 29 -7.71 -7.91 -3.48
C SER A 29 -6.23 -7.66 -3.19
N ILE A 30 -5.92 -6.54 -2.55
CA ILE A 30 -4.55 -6.20 -2.17
C ILE A 30 -4.03 -7.19 -1.13
N ARG A 31 -4.83 -7.51 -0.11
CA ARG A 31 -4.45 -8.48 0.93
C ARG A 31 -4.16 -9.85 0.35
N VAL A 32 -5.04 -10.33 -0.49
CA VAL A 32 -4.89 -11.63 -1.14
C VAL A 32 -3.63 -11.65 -2.00
N GLN A 33 -3.45 -10.64 -2.84
CA GLN A 33 -2.29 -10.55 -3.72
C GLN A 33 -0.98 -10.47 -2.93
N ALA A 34 -0.95 -9.70 -1.85
CA ALA A 34 0.23 -9.58 -1.00
C ALA A 34 0.62 -10.90 -0.35
N GLN A 35 -0.36 -11.73 0.00
CA GLN A 35 -0.13 -13.01 0.66
C GLN A 35 0.17 -14.15 -0.32
N THR A 36 -0.28 -14.04 -1.57
CA THR A 36 -0.10 -15.11 -2.56
C THR A 36 1.03 -14.83 -3.54
N ASP A 37 1.08 -13.61 -4.10
CA ASP A 37 2.10 -13.24 -5.07
C ASP A 37 2.38 -11.73 -4.98
N PRO A 38 3.15 -11.30 -3.96
CA PRO A 38 3.43 -9.87 -3.76
C PRO A 38 4.20 -9.23 -4.91
N GLY A 39 4.93 -10.01 -5.70
CA GLY A 39 5.68 -9.50 -6.84
C GLY A 39 4.81 -8.86 -7.91
N LYS A 40 3.53 -9.21 -7.97
CA LYS A 40 2.60 -8.62 -8.96
C LYS A 40 2.07 -7.26 -8.56
N LEU A 41 2.30 -6.81 -7.33
CA LEU A 41 1.78 -5.53 -6.87
C LEU A 41 2.55 -4.32 -7.41
N GLY A 42 3.82 -4.49 -7.77
CA GLY A 42 4.64 -3.42 -8.32
C GLY A 42 5.25 -2.49 -7.27
N TYR A 43 4.86 -2.62 -6.02
CA TYR A 43 5.42 -1.89 -4.89
C TYR A 43 5.70 -2.86 -3.75
N PRO A 44 6.67 -2.55 -2.86
CA PRO A 44 6.99 -3.46 -1.77
C PRO A 44 5.87 -3.56 -0.74
N VAL A 45 5.69 -4.76 -0.19
CA VAL A 45 4.74 -5.00 0.89
C VAL A 45 5.42 -5.84 1.96
N ILE A 46 4.97 -5.69 3.19
CA ILE A 46 5.43 -6.49 4.33
C ILE A 46 4.22 -7.24 4.88
N VAL A 47 4.34 -8.55 4.97
CA VAL A 47 3.28 -9.40 5.54
C VAL A 47 3.78 -9.94 6.87
N ILE A 48 3.12 -9.56 7.96
CA ILE A 48 3.42 -10.04 9.31
C ILE A 48 2.18 -10.78 9.81
N ASN A 49 2.29 -12.10 9.97
CA ASN A 49 1.15 -12.96 10.23
C ASN A 49 0.11 -12.81 9.12
N ARG A 50 -1.05 -12.25 9.42
CA ARG A 50 -2.08 -12.00 8.42
C ARG A 50 -2.27 -10.51 8.13
N ARG A 51 -1.38 -9.67 8.65
CA ARG A 51 -1.44 -8.23 8.45
C ARG A 51 -0.52 -7.82 7.33
N VAL A 52 -1.06 -7.02 6.43
CA VAL A 52 -0.32 -6.47 5.29
C VAL A 52 -0.01 -5.02 5.58
N ARG A 53 1.27 -4.65 5.47
CA ARG A 53 1.75 -3.28 5.63
C ARG A 53 2.45 -2.84 4.36
N ILE A 54 2.18 -1.64 3.93
CA ILE A 54 2.76 -1.09 2.72
C ILE A 54 3.66 0.09 3.11
N PRO A 55 4.99 0.02 2.89
CA PRO A 55 5.86 1.16 3.17
C PRO A 55 5.41 2.40 2.39
N ARG A 56 5.20 3.51 3.09
CA ARG A 56 4.61 4.72 2.52
C ARG A 56 5.49 5.32 1.43
N ILE A 57 6.77 5.49 1.69
CA ILE A 57 7.68 6.15 0.74
C ILE A 57 7.82 5.34 -0.56
N PRO A 58 8.12 4.03 -0.52
CA PRO A 58 8.19 3.24 -1.76
C PRO A 58 6.87 3.22 -2.53
N PHE A 59 5.74 3.22 -1.85
CA PHE A 59 4.44 3.26 -2.52
C PHE A 59 4.25 4.59 -3.27
N LEU A 60 4.60 5.71 -2.64
CA LEU A 60 4.51 7.02 -3.28
C LEU A 60 5.47 7.15 -4.45
N ARG A 61 6.65 6.54 -4.37
CA ARG A 61 7.58 6.47 -5.50
C ARG A 61 7.00 5.66 -6.66
N TYR A 62 6.36 4.56 -6.36
CA TYR A 62 5.69 3.75 -7.37
C TYR A 62 4.65 4.57 -8.13
N LEU A 63 3.91 5.43 -7.43
CA LEU A 63 2.92 6.30 -8.05
C LEU A 63 3.51 7.52 -8.76
N GLY A 64 4.79 7.81 -8.53
CA GLY A 64 5.46 8.94 -9.17
C GLY A 64 5.42 10.25 -8.38
N TYR A 65 5.05 10.21 -7.11
CA TYR A 65 4.97 11.43 -6.28
C TYR A 65 6.27 11.73 -5.53
N LEU A 66 7.21 10.80 -5.50
CA LEU A 66 8.50 10.98 -4.84
C LEU A 66 9.66 10.49 -5.72
#